data_390ee91e552a0b4f01baae7c5d74ff9e
#
_entry.id   390ee91e552a0b4f01baae7c5d74ff9e
#
_cell.length_a   1.000
_cell.length_b   1.000
_cell.length_c   1.000
_cell.angle_alpha   90.00
_cell.angle_beta   90.00
_cell.angle_gamma   90.00
#
_symmetry.space_group_name_H-M   'P 1'
#
loop_
_entity.id
_entity.type
_entity.pdbx_description
1 polymer ?
#
loop_
_entity_poly.entity_id
_entity_poly.type
_entity_poly.pdbx_seq_one_letter_code
_entity_poly.pdbx_strand_id
1 'polypeptide(L)'
;MRTIALTAILLVCSSWLGASPFRIDGENIYYDTINTEDDDGIAFGHEEELLDLLKKNKGIKTIHLNSGGGMIEPSQDMSAIIIDAKLDTHVEFKCASACVTMFLGGLNRTLDLGGKLGFHKSYWEAESIKEYYESQKEDEKWESPFEF
;
A
#
# COMPACT_ATOMS: atom_id res chain seq x y z
N MET A 1 39.40 -11.28 -47.23
CA MET A 1 38.87 -11.64 -45.89
C MET A 1 38.12 -10.43 -45.34
N ARG A 2 36.79 -10.49 -45.28
CA ARG A 2 35.94 -9.40 -44.74
C ARG A 2 35.51 -9.80 -43.35
N THR A 3 35.98 -9.10 -42.36
CA THR A 3 35.54 -9.22 -40.94
C THR A 3 34.22 -8.53 -40.76
N ILE A 4 33.18 -9.30 -40.45
CA ILE A 4 31.87 -8.79 -40.06
C ILE A 4 31.88 -8.53 -38.54
N ALA A 5 31.84 -7.26 -38.14
CA ALA A 5 31.71 -6.88 -36.76
C ALA A 5 30.23 -7.03 -36.35
N LEU A 6 29.92 -7.98 -35.48
CA LEU A 6 28.63 -8.10 -34.85
C LEU A 6 28.50 -7.03 -33.74
N THR A 7 27.73 -6.00 -34.01
CA THR A 7 27.33 -5.01 -32.97
C THR A 7 26.18 -5.60 -32.15
N ALA A 8 26.47 -6.00 -30.94
CA ALA A 8 25.45 -6.40 -29.99
C ALA A 8 24.68 -5.15 -29.49
N ILE A 9 23.44 -5.02 -29.92
CA ILE A 9 22.52 -3.99 -29.38
C ILE A 9 22.04 -4.51 -28.04
N LEU A 10 22.54 -3.95 -26.93
CA LEU A 10 21.98 -4.11 -25.59
C LEU A 10 20.69 -3.32 -25.54
N LEU A 11 19.55 -4.03 -25.62
CA LEU A 11 18.24 -3.50 -25.26
C LEU A 11 18.23 -3.27 -23.76
N VAL A 12 18.49 -2.04 -23.33
CA VAL A 12 18.21 -1.60 -21.96
C VAL A 12 16.70 -1.49 -21.84
N CYS A 13 16.07 -2.53 -21.30
CA CYS A 13 14.69 -2.48 -20.87
C CYS A 13 14.65 -1.58 -19.63
N SER A 14 14.44 -0.27 -19.81
CA SER A 14 14.14 0.65 -18.74
C SER A 14 12.71 0.35 -18.28
N SER A 15 12.57 -0.54 -17.31
CA SER A 15 11.35 -0.64 -16.53
C SER A 15 11.16 0.72 -15.85
N TRP A 16 10.08 1.37 -16.15
CA TRP A 16 9.56 2.51 -15.40
C TRP A 16 9.11 1.96 -14.05
N LEU A 17 10.04 1.86 -13.10
CA LEU A 17 9.69 1.69 -11.70
C LEU A 17 9.38 3.09 -11.19
N GLY A 18 8.14 3.36 -10.85
CA GLY A 18 7.77 4.48 -10.00
C GLY A 18 8.65 4.46 -8.73
N ALA A 19 8.88 5.60 -8.12
CA ALA A 19 9.69 5.67 -6.91
C ALA A 19 9.01 4.84 -5.81
N SER A 20 9.73 3.87 -5.23
CA SER A 20 9.22 3.05 -4.14
C SER A 20 8.75 3.94 -2.98
N PRO A 21 7.56 3.70 -2.41
CA PRO A 21 7.11 4.41 -1.22
C PRO A 21 7.84 3.97 0.05
N PHE A 22 8.73 2.97 -0.06
CA PHE A 22 9.46 2.41 1.07
C PHE A 22 10.90 2.89 1.13
N ARG A 23 11.37 3.17 2.33
CA ARG A 23 12.77 3.44 2.65
C ARG A 23 13.16 2.68 3.92
N ILE A 24 14.34 2.10 3.95
CA ILE A 24 14.87 1.41 5.14
C ILE A 24 15.95 2.28 5.76
N ASP A 25 15.92 2.37 7.10
CA ASP A 25 16.95 2.99 7.90
C ASP A 25 17.13 2.21 9.22
N GLY A 26 18.23 1.47 9.33
CA GLY A 26 18.52 0.60 10.47
C GLY A 26 17.44 -0.47 10.67
N GLU A 27 16.75 -0.44 11.81
CA GLU A 27 15.68 -1.37 12.18
C GLU A 27 14.27 -0.86 11.78
N ASN A 28 14.20 0.24 11.00
CA ASN A 28 12.96 0.89 10.62
C ASN A 28 12.69 0.80 9.12
N ILE A 29 11.44 0.57 8.75
CA ILE A 29 10.89 0.83 7.42
C ILE A 29 10.06 2.10 7.49
N TYR A 30 10.24 3.01 6.56
CA TYR A 30 9.39 4.17 6.34
C TYR A 30 8.54 3.92 5.11
N TYR A 31 7.24 4.01 5.28
CA TYR A 31 6.25 3.95 4.21
C TYR A 31 5.60 5.32 4.07
N ASP A 32 5.92 6.00 2.99
CA ASP A 32 5.47 7.36 2.71
C ASP A 32 4.85 7.45 1.31
N THR A 33 3.54 7.70 1.24
CA THR A 33 2.82 7.90 -0.01
C THR A 33 2.38 9.36 -0.22
N ILE A 34 2.77 10.27 0.69
CA ILE A 34 2.42 11.70 0.58
C ILE A 34 3.52 12.47 -0.14
N ASN A 35 4.79 12.08 0.09
CA ASN A 35 5.96 12.77 -0.46
C ASN A 35 6.57 12.03 -1.67
N THR A 36 5.85 11.10 -2.27
CA THR A 36 6.23 10.43 -3.53
C THR A 36 5.73 11.24 -4.73
N GLU A 37 6.44 11.13 -5.85
CA GLU A 37 6.09 11.87 -7.07
C GLU A 37 4.71 11.50 -7.63
N ASP A 38 4.23 10.30 -7.34
CA ASP A 38 3.01 9.74 -7.91
C ASP A 38 1.77 9.88 -7.01
N ASP A 39 1.83 10.46 -5.82
CA ASP A 39 0.73 10.72 -4.84
C ASP A 39 -0.51 9.76 -4.94
N ASP A 40 -0.27 8.51 -5.37
CA ASP A 40 -1.32 7.53 -5.68
C ASP A 40 -1.87 6.84 -4.42
N GLY A 41 -1.32 7.21 -3.25
CA GLY A 41 -1.71 6.60 -1.99
C GLY A 41 -1.26 5.12 -1.89
N ILE A 42 -2.05 4.34 -1.17
CA ILE A 42 -1.84 2.88 -1.05
C ILE A 42 -2.34 2.22 -2.33
N ALA A 43 -1.47 1.46 -3.00
CA ALA A 43 -1.74 0.83 -4.28
C ALA A 43 -1.35 -0.66 -4.26
N PHE A 44 -1.85 -1.43 -5.23
CA PHE A 44 -1.43 -2.81 -5.43
C PHE A 44 0.06 -2.92 -5.72
N GLY A 45 0.69 -3.97 -5.20
CA GLY A 45 2.13 -4.22 -5.30
C GLY A 45 2.93 -3.71 -4.09
N HIS A 46 2.37 -2.79 -3.29
CA HIS A 46 3.03 -2.32 -2.07
C HIS A 46 3.12 -3.43 -1.01
N GLU A 47 2.12 -4.32 -0.92
CA GLU A 47 2.11 -5.48 -0.03
C GLU A 47 3.22 -6.48 -0.38
N GLU A 48 3.42 -6.75 -1.67
CA GLU A 48 4.47 -7.64 -2.14
C GLU A 48 5.85 -7.04 -1.89
N GLU A 49 6.00 -5.74 -2.14
CA GLU A 49 7.24 -5.03 -1.87
C GLU A 49 7.59 -5.02 -0.38
N LEU A 50 6.61 -4.73 0.51
CA LEU A 50 6.81 -4.80 1.95
C LEU A 50 7.26 -6.20 2.39
N LEU A 51 6.59 -7.24 1.91
CA LEU A 51 6.94 -8.63 2.22
C LEU A 51 8.36 -8.97 1.77
N ASP A 52 8.76 -8.53 0.58
CA ASP A 52 10.10 -8.76 0.04
C ASP A 52 11.19 -8.00 0.80
N LEU A 53 10.90 -6.77 1.22
CA LEU A 53 11.80 -5.97 2.05
C LEU A 53 12.03 -6.65 3.41
N LEU A 54 10.98 -7.17 4.05
CA LEU A 54 11.08 -7.88 5.33
C LEU A 54 11.80 -9.23 5.19
N LYS A 55 11.65 -9.93 4.06
CA LYS A 55 12.41 -11.15 3.78
C LYS A 55 13.91 -10.88 3.69
N LYS A 56 14.29 -9.77 3.07
CA LYS A 56 15.69 -9.36 2.86
C LYS A 56 16.31 -8.72 4.10
N ASN A 57 15.51 -8.11 4.98
CA ASN A 57 15.97 -7.33 6.13
C ASN A 57 15.35 -7.85 7.43
N LYS A 58 15.90 -8.94 7.96
CA LYS A 58 15.37 -9.64 9.16
C LYS A 58 15.45 -8.85 10.48
N GLY A 59 16.16 -7.73 10.50
CA GLY A 59 16.34 -6.91 11.69
C GLY A 59 15.29 -5.80 11.88
N ILE A 60 14.35 -5.65 10.94
CA ILE A 60 13.30 -4.63 11.00
C ILE A 60 12.37 -4.88 12.20
N LYS A 61 12.08 -3.82 12.94
CA LYS A 61 11.21 -3.84 14.12
C LYS A 61 10.02 -2.91 14.02
N THR A 62 10.17 -1.79 13.32
CA THR A 62 9.14 -0.75 13.25
C THR A 62 8.87 -0.35 11.81
N ILE A 63 7.60 -0.15 11.50
CA ILE A 63 7.16 0.53 10.29
C ILE A 63 6.59 1.91 10.63
N HIS A 64 7.19 2.94 10.04
CA HIS A 64 6.73 4.32 10.11
C HIS A 64 5.77 4.60 8.97
N LEU A 65 4.61 5.13 9.26
CA LEU A 65 3.52 5.33 8.32
C LEU A 65 3.26 6.82 8.10
N ASN A 66 3.29 7.26 6.84
CA ASN A 66 2.88 8.58 6.39
C ASN A 66 2.07 8.45 5.10
N SER A 67 0.72 8.39 5.23
CA SER A 67 -0.16 8.12 4.09
C SER A 67 -1.54 8.76 4.26
N GLY A 68 -2.09 9.26 3.18
CA GLY A 68 -3.47 9.70 3.08
C GLY A 68 -4.50 8.56 3.03
N GLY A 69 -4.05 7.34 2.84
CA GLY A 69 -4.87 6.17 2.55
C GLY A 69 -4.72 5.71 1.12
N GLY A 70 -5.75 5.09 0.57
CA GLY A 70 -5.78 4.54 -0.78
C GLY A 70 -6.58 3.25 -0.84
N MET A 71 -6.10 2.26 -1.56
CA MET A 71 -6.82 1.00 -1.76
C MET A 71 -6.90 0.18 -0.47
N ILE A 72 -8.08 -0.39 -0.23
CA ILE A 72 -8.38 -1.13 1.01
C ILE A 72 -7.69 -2.49 1.01
N GLU A 73 -7.79 -3.24 -0.07
CA GLU A 73 -7.26 -4.61 -0.17
C GLU A 73 -5.74 -4.65 0.10
N PRO A 74 -4.87 -3.91 -0.61
CA PRO A 74 -3.45 -3.90 -0.29
C PRO A 74 -3.16 -3.43 1.14
N SER A 75 -3.95 -2.51 1.69
CA SER A 75 -3.77 -2.07 3.08
C SER A 75 -4.07 -3.16 4.10
N GLN A 76 -5.05 -4.01 3.83
CA GLN A 76 -5.38 -5.18 4.66
C GLN A 76 -4.25 -6.22 4.59
N ASP A 77 -3.74 -6.49 3.40
CA ASP A 77 -2.63 -7.42 3.20
C ASP A 77 -1.35 -6.93 3.89
N MET A 78 -1.01 -5.63 3.75
CA MET A 78 0.10 -5.04 4.51
C MET A 78 -0.13 -5.11 6.02
N SER A 79 -1.37 -4.90 6.50
CA SER A 79 -1.70 -5.07 7.92
C SER A 79 -1.45 -6.51 8.39
N ALA A 80 -1.85 -7.51 7.60
CA ALA A 80 -1.57 -8.92 7.91
C ALA A 80 -0.05 -9.20 7.96
N ILE A 81 0.72 -8.67 7.02
CA ILE A 81 2.19 -8.78 7.00
C ILE A 81 2.80 -8.14 8.27
N ILE A 82 2.31 -6.98 8.68
CA ILE A 82 2.76 -6.27 9.90
C ILE A 82 2.49 -7.13 11.15
N ILE A 83 1.30 -7.73 11.24
CA ILE A 83 0.90 -8.63 12.34
C ILE A 83 1.81 -9.86 12.38
N ASP A 84 1.98 -10.54 11.25
CA ASP A 84 2.77 -11.78 11.16
C ASP A 84 4.26 -11.54 11.46
N ALA A 85 4.78 -10.41 11.00
CA ALA A 85 6.15 -9.99 11.27
C ALA A 85 6.34 -9.39 12.68
N LYS A 86 5.24 -9.19 13.45
CA LYS A 86 5.22 -8.60 14.80
C LYS A 86 5.91 -7.24 14.84
N LEU A 87 5.67 -6.41 13.84
CA LEU A 87 6.23 -5.08 13.79
C LEU A 87 5.47 -4.13 14.71
N ASP A 88 6.19 -3.16 15.25
CA ASP A 88 5.59 -1.97 15.82
C ASP A 88 5.19 -1.00 14.69
N THR A 89 4.16 -0.20 14.90
CA THR A 89 3.76 0.86 13.97
C THR A 89 3.91 2.23 14.62
N HIS A 90 4.40 3.18 13.82
CA HIS A 90 4.63 4.54 14.27
C HIS A 90 4.08 5.56 13.24
N VAL A 91 3.45 6.65 13.72
CA VAL A 91 2.98 7.75 12.87
C VAL A 91 3.59 9.06 13.35
N GLU A 92 4.43 9.67 12.51
CA GLU A 92 5.02 10.98 12.77
C GLU A 92 4.09 12.12 12.34
N PHE A 93 3.48 12.02 11.15
CA PHE A 93 2.70 13.11 10.56
C PHE A 93 1.23 12.75 10.37
N LYS A 94 0.94 11.82 9.45
CA LYS A 94 -0.44 11.49 9.08
C LYS A 94 -0.58 10.03 8.67
N CYS A 95 -1.62 9.39 9.18
CA CYS A 95 -2.09 8.10 8.68
C CYS A 95 -3.61 8.14 8.64
N ALA A 96 -4.21 8.14 7.44
CA ALA A 96 -5.63 8.32 7.28
C ALA A 96 -6.27 7.21 6.43
N SER A 97 -7.58 7.00 6.59
CA SER A 97 -8.34 6.04 5.79
C SER A 97 -7.73 4.63 5.84
N ALA A 98 -7.46 4.00 4.71
CA ALA A 98 -6.87 2.67 4.61
C ALA A 98 -5.52 2.53 5.35
N CYS A 99 -4.73 3.60 5.50
CA CYS A 99 -3.50 3.59 6.29
C CYS A 99 -3.74 3.20 7.77
N VAL A 100 -4.90 3.57 8.32
CA VAL A 100 -5.23 3.24 9.71
C VAL A 100 -5.34 1.73 9.93
N THR A 101 -5.75 0.98 8.90
CA THR A 101 -5.76 -0.49 8.94
C THR A 101 -4.35 -1.04 9.19
N MET A 102 -3.35 -0.50 8.49
CA MET A 102 -1.95 -0.88 8.70
C MET A 102 -1.47 -0.49 10.11
N PHE A 103 -1.79 0.73 10.56
CA PHE A 103 -1.43 1.20 11.90
C PHE A 103 -1.98 0.29 12.99
N LEU A 104 -3.21 -0.18 12.85
CA LEU A 104 -3.84 -1.08 13.81
C LEU A 104 -3.22 -2.47 13.85
N GLY A 105 -2.52 -2.90 12.79
CA GLY A 105 -1.78 -4.16 12.74
C GLY A 105 -0.53 -4.19 13.62
N GLY A 106 -0.03 -3.04 14.07
CA GLY A 106 1.17 -2.95 14.89
C GLY A 106 1.06 -3.63 16.26
N LEU A 107 2.13 -4.30 16.69
CA LEU A 107 2.22 -4.91 18.02
C LEU A 107 2.17 -3.82 19.10
N ASN A 108 3.02 -2.82 19.00
CA ASN A 108 2.93 -1.56 19.73
C ASN A 108 2.61 -0.45 18.72
N ARG A 109 1.72 0.42 19.07
CA ARG A 109 1.27 1.53 18.23
C ARG A 109 1.62 2.85 18.88
N THR A 110 2.39 3.67 18.19
CA THR A 110 2.84 4.96 18.69
C THR A 110 2.51 6.08 17.73
N LEU A 111 2.30 7.26 18.27
CA LEU A 111 1.96 8.48 17.55
C LEU A 111 2.77 9.63 18.11
N ASP A 112 3.46 10.37 17.25
CA ASP A 112 4.19 11.56 17.68
C ASP A 112 3.27 12.69 18.13
N LEU A 113 3.81 13.58 18.92
CA LEU A 113 3.09 14.79 19.31
C LEU A 113 2.80 15.63 18.05
N GLY A 114 1.53 15.71 17.68
CA GLY A 114 1.07 16.37 16.45
C GLY A 114 0.80 15.41 15.30
N GLY A 115 1.17 14.14 15.42
CA GLY A 115 0.78 13.09 14.48
C GLY A 115 -0.75 12.91 14.45
N LYS A 116 -1.29 12.50 13.33
CA LYS A 116 -2.74 12.45 13.10
C LYS A 116 -3.19 11.10 12.56
N LEU A 117 -4.21 10.53 13.19
CA LEU A 117 -4.99 9.44 12.62
C LEU A 117 -6.28 10.02 12.04
N GLY A 118 -6.55 9.74 10.76
CA GLY A 118 -7.71 10.25 10.04
C GLY A 118 -8.72 9.14 9.75
N PHE A 119 -9.94 9.32 10.23
CA PHE A 119 -11.06 8.41 9.96
C PHE A 119 -12.10 9.13 9.13
N HIS A 120 -12.68 8.45 8.16
CA HIS A 120 -13.83 8.94 7.43
C HIS A 120 -14.86 7.81 7.28
N LYS A 121 -16.10 8.19 7.12
CA LYS A 121 -17.16 7.24 6.80
C LYS A 121 -16.94 6.74 5.37
N SER A 122 -16.95 5.42 5.17
CA SER A 122 -17.05 4.86 3.82
C SER A 122 -18.38 5.31 3.21
N TYR A 123 -18.33 5.78 1.99
CA TYR A 123 -19.52 6.13 1.21
C TYR A 123 -19.28 5.76 -0.25
N TRP A 124 -20.35 5.43 -0.91
CA TRP A 124 -20.37 5.30 -2.36
C TRP A 124 -21.23 6.44 -2.89
N GLU A 125 -20.81 7.04 -3.96
CA GLU A 125 -21.67 7.98 -4.66
C GLU A 125 -22.87 7.25 -5.24
N ALA A 126 -24.04 7.89 -5.23
CA ALA A 126 -25.29 7.24 -5.65
C ALA A 126 -25.21 6.69 -7.08
N GLU A 127 -24.50 7.37 -7.98
CA GLU A 127 -24.29 6.93 -9.34
C GLU A 127 -23.43 5.66 -9.40
N SER A 128 -22.34 5.60 -8.63
CA SER A 128 -21.48 4.41 -8.55
C SER A 128 -22.22 3.20 -7.98
N ILE A 129 -23.10 3.40 -7.00
CA ILE A 129 -23.95 2.33 -6.45
C ILE A 129 -24.89 1.83 -7.53
N LYS A 130 -25.50 2.74 -8.29
CA LYS A 130 -26.41 2.38 -9.37
C LYS A 130 -25.71 1.62 -10.47
N GLU A 131 -24.56 2.08 -10.93
CA GLU A 131 -23.75 1.39 -11.95
C GLU A 131 -23.35 -0.01 -11.48
N TYR A 132 -22.91 -0.15 -10.23
CA TYR A 132 -22.60 -1.45 -9.63
C TYR A 132 -23.83 -2.36 -9.61
N TYR A 133 -24.99 -1.85 -9.14
CA TYR A 133 -26.25 -2.60 -9.15
C TYR A 133 -26.62 -3.06 -10.54
N GLU A 134 -26.58 -2.17 -11.54
CA GLU A 134 -26.92 -2.50 -12.92
C GLU A 134 -25.98 -3.56 -13.51
N SER A 135 -24.71 -3.59 -13.10
CA SER A 135 -23.72 -4.58 -13.54
C SER A 135 -23.92 -5.96 -12.91
N GLN A 136 -24.52 -6.02 -11.72
CA GLN A 136 -24.66 -7.27 -10.95
C GLN A 136 -26.10 -7.84 -10.94
N LYS A 137 -27.08 -7.09 -11.33
CA LYS A 137 -28.51 -7.48 -11.20
C LYS A 137 -28.92 -8.76 -11.93
N GLU A 138 -28.11 -9.19 -12.92
CA GLU A 138 -28.34 -10.44 -13.67
C GLU A 138 -27.57 -11.63 -13.07
N ASP A 139 -26.75 -11.41 -12.05
CA ASP A 139 -26.06 -12.50 -11.33
C ASP A 139 -27.01 -13.12 -10.32
N GLU A 140 -27.37 -14.38 -10.52
CA GLU A 140 -28.25 -15.13 -9.60
C GLU A 140 -27.71 -15.27 -8.18
N LYS A 141 -26.42 -15.01 -7.99
CA LYS A 141 -25.77 -15.04 -6.67
C LYS A 141 -25.71 -13.66 -6.00
N TRP A 142 -26.14 -12.62 -6.68
CA TRP A 142 -26.08 -11.28 -6.13
C TRP A 142 -27.21 -11.08 -5.11
N GLU A 143 -26.82 -10.89 -3.85
CA GLU A 143 -27.73 -10.51 -2.78
C GLU A 143 -27.69 -8.98 -2.60
N SER A 144 -28.85 -8.34 -2.66
CA SER A 144 -28.94 -6.91 -2.48
C SER A 144 -28.42 -6.50 -1.09
N PRO A 145 -27.51 -5.54 -0.98
CA PRO A 145 -27.06 -5.06 0.33
C PRO A 145 -28.17 -4.31 1.12
N PHE A 146 -29.34 -4.12 0.50
CA PHE A 146 -30.49 -3.42 1.07
C PHE A 146 -31.65 -4.34 1.46
N GLU A 147 -31.51 -5.64 1.27
CA GLU A 147 -32.43 -6.64 1.81
C GLU A 147 -32.06 -6.97 3.25
N PHE A 148 -32.68 -6.28 4.20
CA PHE A 148 -32.66 -6.56 5.63
C PHE A 148 -33.99 -7.14 6.08
#